data_b3c1332d96a849fca535207a6a764001
#
_entry.id   b3c1332d96a849fca535207a6a764001
#
_cell.length_a   1.000
_cell.length_b   1.000
_cell.length_c   1.000
_cell.angle_alpha   90.00
_cell.angle_beta   90.00
_cell.angle_gamma   90.00
#
_symmetry.space_group_name_H-M   'P 1'
#
loop_
_entity.id
_entity.type
_entity.pdbx_description
1 polymer ?
#
loop_
_entity_poly.entity_id
_entity_poly.type
_entity_poly.pdbx_seq_one_letter_code
_entity_poly.pdbx_strand_id
1 'polypeptide(L)'
;LLTNRVHPTRHADSGIFTIEKPNVATDNATPGKRVVVSKGNAPHFIPGRRSWVRYRELGVTEATNGEMRAQVLHAGTANESTGWHLHRCDMQFLYCIDGAITIAFSPDHIVRLEAGDSMMIPGGTIHIEAGAPEGVEILEISIPADMGTESVPNPYGDVQIDFSKAGTVTAR
;
A
#
# COMPACT_ATOMS: atom_id res chain seq x y z
N LEU A 1 30.71 -0.94 -54.95
CA LEU A 1 30.18 -2.30 -54.84
C LEU A 1 31.32 -3.22 -54.38
N LEU A 2 31.43 -3.44 -53.05
CA LEU A 2 32.30 -4.47 -52.48
C LEU A 2 31.49 -5.20 -51.40
N THR A 3 31.11 -6.42 -51.76
CA THR A 3 30.44 -7.38 -50.88
C THR A 3 31.52 -8.10 -50.09
N ASN A 4 31.54 -7.89 -48.78
CA ASN A 4 32.31 -8.74 -47.87
C ASN A 4 31.39 -9.82 -47.30
N ARG A 5 31.61 -11.07 -47.77
CA ARG A 5 31.12 -12.29 -47.15
C ARG A 5 32.08 -12.63 -46.01
N VAL A 6 31.54 -12.70 -44.79
CA VAL A 6 32.24 -13.33 -43.65
C VAL A 6 31.59 -14.69 -43.41
N HIS A 7 32.45 -15.75 -43.50
CA HIS A 7 32.06 -17.12 -43.12
C HIS A 7 32.05 -17.26 -41.60
N PRO A 8 31.08 -17.96 -41.01
CA PRO A 8 31.14 -18.27 -39.59
C PRO A 8 31.95 -19.53 -39.33
N THR A 9 33.07 -19.39 -38.62
CA THR A 9 33.75 -20.53 -37.97
C THR A 9 33.04 -20.86 -36.66
N ARG A 10 32.52 -22.09 -36.54
CA ARG A 10 32.00 -22.64 -35.31
C ARG A 10 33.16 -22.96 -34.36
N HIS A 11 33.23 -22.28 -33.22
CA HIS A 11 33.82 -22.82 -32.01
C HIS A 11 32.72 -22.84 -30.92
N ALA A 12 32.48 -24.06 -30.41
CA ALA A 12 31.66 -24.27 -29.23
C ALA A 12 32.49 -23.81 -28.03
N ASP A 13 32.06 -22.72 -27.40
CA ASP A 13 32.53 -22.36 -26.09
C ASP A 13 31.33 -22.01 -25.23
N SER A 14 31.24 -22.66 -24.07
CA SER A 14 30.17 -22.54 -23.09
C SER A 14 30.28 -21.19 -22.37
N GLY A 15 29.92 -20.11 -23.07
CA GLY A 15 29.87 -18.77 -22.53
C GLY A 15 28.60 -18.59 -21.72
N ILE A 16 28.77 -18.49 -20.42
CA ILE A 16 27.77 -17.93 -19.53
C ILE A 16 27.49 -16.50 -20.00
N PHE A 17 26.34 -16.30 -20.64
CA PHE A 17 25.85 -14.96 -20.94
C PHE A 17 25.49 -14.27 -19.64
N THR A 18 26.43 -13.52 -19.09
CA THR A 18 26.14 -12.51 -18.08
C THR A 18 25.40 -11.40 -18.79
N ILE A 19 24.07 -11.33 -18.60
CA ILE A 19 23.30 -10.16 -19.01
C ILE A 19 23.76 -9.03 -18.10
N GLU A 20 24.67 -8.19 -18.58
CA GLU A 20 24.92 -6.90 -17.93
C GLU A 20 23.61 -6.15 -17.88
N LYS A 21 23.12 -5.91 -16.66
CA LYS A 21 21.99 -5.03 -16.46
C LYS A 21 22.37 -3.66 -17.06
N PRO A 22 21.53 -3.08 -17.92
CA PRO A 22 21.83 -1.75 -18.44
C PRO A 22 22.04 -0.82 -17.24
N ASN A 23 23.19 -0.21 -17.17
CA ASN A 23 23.50 0.85 -16.21
C ASN A 23 22.63 2.05 -16.60
N VAL A 24 21.39 2.08 -16.09
CA VAL A 24 20.55 3.27 -16.22
C VAL A 24 21.23 4.31 -15.36
N ALA A 25 21.81 5.33 -16.01
CA ALA A 25 22.43 6.45 -15.36
C ALA A 25 21.46 7.02 -14.31
N THR A 26 21.73 6.76 -13.04
CA THR A 26 20.99 7.30 -11.89
C THR A 26 21.61 8.60 -11.41
N ASP A 27 22.46 9.23 -12.22
CA ASP A 27 23.27 10.38 -11.82
C ASP A 27 22.45 11.61 -11.38
N ASN A 28 21.13 11.61 -11.63
CA ASN A 28 20.18 12.64 -11.18
C ASN A 28 19.17 12.14 -10.14
N ALA A 29 19.31 10.90 -9.64
CA ALA A 29 18.42 10.40 -8.61
C ALA A 29 18.73 11.04 -7.25
N THR A 30 17.70 11.33 -6.47
CA THR A 30 17.86 11.74 -5.07
C THR A 30 18.67 10.68 -4.31
N PRO A 31 19.76 11.04 -3.62
CA PRO A 31 20.57 10.09 -2.87
C PRO A 31 19.72 9.20 -1.96
N GLY A 32 20.00 7.89 -1.98
CA GLY A 32 19.28 6.90 -1.20
C GLY A 32 17.93 6.44 -1.78
N LYS A 33 17.51 6.98 -2.93
CA LYS A 33 16.26 6.60 -3.61
C LYS A 33 16.55 5.87 -4.92
N ARG A 34 15.68 4.93 -5.29
CA ARG A 34 15.81 4.19 -6.55
C ARG A 34 14.47 3.95 -7.22
N VAL A 35 14.50 3.74 -8.53
CA VAL A 35 13.31 3.29 -9.27
C VAL A 35 12.97 1.86 -8.84
N VAL A 36 11.69 1.62 -8.55
CA VAL A 36 11.14 0.30 -8.26
C VAL A 36 9.93 0.03 -9.14
N VAL A 37 9.76 -1.21 -9.56
CA VAL A 37 8.59 -1.66 -10.33
C VAL A 37 8.04 -2.92 -9.67
N SER A 38 6.81 -2.86 -9.16
CA SER A 38 6.05 -4.02 -8.69
C SER A 38 5.11 -4.50 -9.80
N LYS A 39 5.31 -5.74 -10.26
CA LYS A 39 4.50 -6.30 -11.36
C LYS A 39 3.19 -6.88 -10.84
N GLY A 40 2.06 -6.53 -11.47
CA GLY A 40 0.74 -7.03 -11.10
C GLY A 40 0.58 -8.55 -11.26
N ASN A 41 1.26 -9.13 -12.25
CA ASN A 41 1.25 -10.57 -12.52
C ASN A 41 2.25 -11.39 -11.68
N ALA A 42 3.03 -10.75 -10.82
CA ALA A 42 3.96 -11.38 -9.88
C ALA A 42 3.92 -10.65 -8.52
N PRO A 43 2.76 -10.63 -7.85
CA PRO A 43 2.59 -9.88 -6.61
C PRO A 43 3.35 -10.54 -5.45
N HIS A 44 3.97 -9.73 -4.61
CA HIS A 44 4.56 -10.15 -3.34
C HIS A 44 3.61 -9.82 -2.21
N PHE A 45 3.01 -10.83 -1.60
CA PHE A 45 2.09 -10.68 -0.47
C PHE A 45 2.77 -10.98 0.85
N ILE A 46 2.47 -10.16 1.85
CA ILE A 46 2.84 -10.38 3.25
C ILE A 46 1.58 -10.43 4.11
N PRO A 47 1.60 -11.16 5.23
CA PRO A 47 0.51 -11.15 6.19
C PRO A 47 0.26 -9.74 6.74
N GLY A 48 -1.01 -9.39 6.90
CA GLY A 48 -1.40 -8.18 7.60
C GLY A 48 -1.42 -8.36 9.12
N ARG A 49 -1.66 -7.27 9.84
CA ARG A 49 -1.82 -7.27 11.30
C ARG A 49 -3.05 -8.07 11.75
N ARG A 50 -4.05 -8.19 10.92
CA ARG A 50 -5.25 -9.01 11.11
C ARG A 50 -5.19 -10.23 10.21
N SER A 51 -5.68 -11.37 10.67
CA SER A 51 -5.65 -12.63 9.92
C SER A 51 -6.42 -12.59 8.59
N TRP A 52 -7.38 -11.69 8.48
CA TRP A 52 -8.19 -11.47 7.28
C TRP A 52 -7.61 -10.40 6.34
N VAL A 53 -6.44 -9.81 6.65
CA VAL A 53 -5.74 -8.82 5.82
C VAL A 53 -4.44 -9.40 5.31
N ARG A 54 -4.14 -9.14 4.06
CA ARG A 54 -2.80 -9.30 3.48
C ARG A 54 -2.43 -8.04 2.72
N TYR A 55 -1.15 -7.73 2.68
CA TYR A 55 -0.64 -6.61 1.91
C TYR A 55 0.15 -7.10 0.71
N ARG A 56 -0.13 -6.51 -0.44
CA ARG A 56 0.76 -6.60 -1.60
C ARG A 56 1.77 -5.49 -1.49
N GLU A 57 3.03 -5.84 -1.24
CA GLU A 57 4.14 -4.90 -1.18
C GLU A 57 4.49 -4.36 -2.57
N LEU A 58 4.69 -3.03 -2.66
CA LEU A 58 5.04 -2.36 -3.91
C LEU A 58 6.52 -2.01 -4.00
N GLY A 59 7.34 -2.37 -2.99
CA GLY A 59 8.78 -2.16 -2.93
C GLY A 59 9.21 -0.72 -2.64
N VAL A 60 8.25 0.15 -2.32
CA VAL A 60 8.50 1.59 -2.11
C VAL A 60 9.30 1.84 -0.84
N THR A 61 9.06 1.07 0.22
CA THR A 61 9.79 1.18 1.49
C THR A 61 11.29 1.06 1.30
N GLU A 62 11.73 0.04 0.59
CA GLU A 62 13.15 -0.16 0.29
C GLU A 62 13.68 0.85 -0.73
N ALA A 63 12.85 1.23 -1.72
CA ALA A 63 13.24 2.17 -2.76
C ALA A 63 13.42 3.60 -2.23
N THR A 64 12.81 3.92 -1.09
CA THR A 64 12.90 5.23 -0.41
C THR A 64 13.72 5.19 0.88
N ASN A 65 14.37 4.06 1.17
CA ASN A 65 15.12 3.88 2.42
C ASN A 65 14.27 4.17 3.69
N GLY A 66 13.01 3.73 3.67
CA GLY A 66 12.09 3.86 4.81
C GLY A 66 11.35 5.20 4.92
N GLU A 67 11.54 6.14 3.99
CA GLU A 67 10.83 7.42 4.05
C GLU A 67 9.33 7.27 3.74
N MET A 68 8.96 6.30 2.92
CA MET A 68 7.56 6.08 2.53
C MET A 68 7.30 4.58 2.37
N ARG A 69 6.11 4.14 2.73
CA ARG A 69 5.55 2.86 2.33
C ARG A 69 4.42 3.10 1.35
N ALA A 70 4.30 2.24 0.35
CA ALA A 70 3.10 2.07 -0.44
C ALA A 70 2.81 0.57 -0.59
N GLN A 71 1.59 0.18 -0.28
CA GLN A 71 1.13 -1.22 -0.34
C GLN A 71 -0.33 -1.26 -0.74
N VAL A 72 -0.78 -2.39 -1.28
CA VAL A 72 -2.22 -2.61 -1.50
C VAL A 72 -2.71 -3.58 -0.44
N LEU A 73 -3.62 -3.10 0.41
CA LEU A 73 -4.37 -3.93 1.33
C LEU A 73 -5.39 -4.74 0.55
N HIS A 74 -5.41 -6.04 0.77
CA HIS A 74 -6.46 -6.94 0.31
C HIS A 74 -7.17 -7.51 1.53
N ALA A 75 -8.46 -7.19 1.68
CA ALA A 75 -9.27 -7.71 2.75
C ALA A 75 -9.96 -9.02 2.34
N GLY A 76 -9.85 -10.02 3.19
CA GLY A 76 -10.82 -11.11 3.25
C GLY A 76 -12.04 -10.69 4.05
N THR A 77 -13.03 -11.58 4.16
CA THR A 77 -14.25 -11.29 4.95
C THR A 77 -13.92 -11.07 6.42
N ALA A 78 -14.34 -9.94 6.96
CA ALA A 78 -14.25 -9.59 8.37
C ALA A 78 -15.60 -9.10 8.90
N ASN A 79 -16.07 -9.73 9.94
CA ASN A 79 -17.32 -9.34 10.64
C ASN A 79 -17.07 -8.47 11.88
N GLU A 80 -15.78 -8.26 12.21
CA GLU A 80 -15.37 -7.52 13.40
C GLU A 80 -14.62 -6.26 13.00
N SER A 81 -14.80 -5.19 13.76
CA SER A 81 -14.04 -3.95 13.61
C SER A 81 -12.59 -4.13 14.03
N THR A 82 -11.72 -3.22 13.58
CA THR A 82 -10.29 -3.24 13.93
C THR A 82 -10.01 -2.93 15.40
N GLY A 83 -10.97 -2.36 16.11
CA GLY A 83 -10.77 -1.70 17.40
C GLY A 83 -10.14 -0.31 17.23
N TRP A 84 -10.32 0.55 18.24
CA TRP A 84 -9.77 1.90 18.25
C TRP A 84 -8.25 1.87 18.27
N HIS A 85 -7.64 2.66 17.38
CA HIS A 85 -6.19 2.76 17.26
C HIS A 85 -5.78 4.09 16.61
N LEU A 86 -4.49 4.35 16.64
CA LEU A 86 -3.85 5.44 15.93
C LEU A 86 -2.57 4.94 15.25
N HIS A 87 -2.06 5.73 14.33
CA HIS A 87 -0.76 5.51 13.70
C HIS A 87 0.24 6.59 14.12
N ARG A 88 1.46 6.17 14.47
CA ARG A 88 2.57 7.08 14.83
C ARG A 88 3.38 7.47 13.60
N CYS A 89 2.71 7.92 12.58
CA CYS A 89 3.30 8.42 11.35
C CYS A 89 2.95 9.90 11.18
N ASP A 90 3.50 10.57 10.19
CA ASP A 90 3.13 11.94 9.86
C ASP A 90 1.77 11.96 9.16
N MET A 91 1.57 10.99 8.26
CA MET A 91 0.31 10.83 7.53
C MET A 91 0.11 9.40 7.02
N GLN A 92 -1.14 9.02 6.89
CA GLN A 92 -1.62 7.87 6.14
C GLN A 92 -2.53 8.37 5.02
N PHE A 93 -2.34 7.86 3.81
CA PHE A 93 -3.23 8.13 2.69
C PHE A 93 -3.83 6.83 2.20
N LEU A 94 -5.14 6.83 2.00
CA LEU A 94 -5.93 5.70 1.51
C LEU A 94 -6.56 6.06 0.17
N TYR A 95 -6.52 5.14 -0.78
CA TYR A 95 -7.29 5.21 -2.02
C TYR A 95 -8.00 3.88 -2.22
N CYS A 96 -9.32 3.90 -2.27
CA CYS A 96 -10.13 2.71 -2.48
C CYS A 96 -10.03 2.29 -3.95
N ILE A 97 -9.43 1.12 -4.22
CA ILE A 97 -9.28 0.56 -5.57
C ILE A 97 -10.54 -0.22 -5.94
N ASP A 98 -11.02 -1.06 -5.02
CA ASP A 98 -12.22 -1.89 -5.23
C ASP A 98 -12.96 -2.10 -3.91
N GLY A 99 -14.29 -2.27 -4.01
CA GLY A 99 -15.17 -2.41 -2.87
C GLY A 99 -15.41 -1.11 -2.11
N ALA A 100 -15.47 -1.20 -0.78
CA ALA A 100 -15.64 -0.04 0.09
C ALA A 100 -15.14 -0.34 1.50
N ILE A 101 -14.63 0.70 2.19
CA ILE A 101 -14.24 0.67 3.60
C ILE A 101 -14.97 1.75 4.37
N THR A 102 -15.35 1.46 5.61
CA THR A 102 -16.00 2.44 6.50
C THR A 102 -15.10 2.68 7.71
N ILE A 103 -14.81 3.94 7.97
CA ILE A 103 -13.93 4.40 9.03
C ILE A 103 -14.67 5.41 9.90
N ALA A 104 -14.57 5.27 11.22
CA ALA A 104 -15.13 6.22 12.15
C ALA A 104 -14.03 6.91 12.96
N PHE A 105 -14.14 8.23 13.10
CA PHE A 105 -13.32 9.09 13.94
C PHE A 105 -14.03 9.49 15.23
N SER A 106 -15.36 9.47 15.19
CA SER A 106 -16.25 9.67 16.35
C SER A 106 -17.62 9.03 16.04
N PRO A 107 -18.52 8.91 17.02
CA PRO A 107 -19.90 8.45 16.77
C PRO A 107 -20.67 9.27 15.72
N ASP A 108 -20.30 10.54 15.54
CA ASP A 108 -20.93 11.47 14.60
C ASP A 108 -20.07 11.78 13.36
N HIS A 109 -18.87 11.18 13.27
CA HIS A 109 -17.97 11.36 12.12
C HIS A 109 -17.55 9.99 11.57
N ILE A 110 -18.40 9.45 10.72
CA ILE A 110 -18.23 8.14 10.09
C ILE A 110 -18.20 8.35 8.58
N VAL A 111 -17.14 7.89 7.96
CA VAL A 111 -16.87 8.05 6.53
C VAL A 111 -16.87 6.70 5.86
N ARG A 112 -17.52 6.60 4.70
CA ARG A 112 -17.44 5.47 3.80
C ARG A 112 -16.68 5.88 2.56
N LEU A 113 -15.60 5.17 2.25
CA LEU A 113 -14.87 5.29 0.98
C LEU A 113 -15.32 4.17 0.05
N GLU A 114 -15.71 4.53 -1.13
CA GLU A 114 -16.04 3.61 -2.22
C GLU A 114 -14.92 3.61 -3.27
N ALA A 115 -14.97 2.68 -4.21
CA ALA A 115 -13.97 2.61 -5.29
C ALA A 115 -13.83 3.95 -6.02
N GLY A 116 -12.61 4.48 -6.07
CA GLY A 116 -12.27 5.80 -6.61
C GLY A 116 -12.15 6.91 -5.54
N ASP A 117 -12.65 6.71 -4.33
CA ASP A 117 -12.51 7.69 -3.24
C ASP A 117 -11.14 7.60 -2.58
N SER A 118 -10.74 8.71 -1.96
CA SER A 118 -9.49 8.79 -1.22
C SER A 118 -9.65 9.58 0.08
N MET A 119 -8.77 9.28 1.03
CA MET A 119 -8.71 9.96 2.32
C MET A 119 -7.26 10.13 2.78
N MET A 120 -6.95 11.26 3.40
CA MET A 120 -5.72 11.45 4.14
C MET A 120 -6.05 11.53 5.64
N ILE A 121 -5.34 10.73 6.43
CA ILE A 121 -5.46 10.69 7.89
C ILE A 121 -4.15 11.20 8.48
N PRO A 122 -4.15 12.33 9.22
CA PRO A 122 -2.97 12.79 9.93
C PRO A 122 -2.55 11.78 11.00
N GLY A 123 -1.25 11.60 11.19
CA GLY A 123 -0.75 10.75 12.27
C GLY A 123 -1.28 11.16 13.63
N GLY A 124 -1.42 10.20 14.53
CA GLY A 124 -2.02 10.41 15.86
C GLY A 124 -3.54 10.53 15.87
N THR A 125 -4.21 10.55 14.71
CA THR A 125 -5.68 10.57 14.66
C THR A 125 -6.24 9.22 15.08
N ILE A 126 -7.02 9.21 16.18
CA ILE A 126 -7.68 8.01 16.67
C ILE A 126 -8.86 7.67 15.76
N HIS A 127 -8.93 6.42 15.31
CA HIS A 127 -9.99 5.93 14.43
C HIS A 127 -10.24 4.43 14.62
N ILE A 128 -11.29 3.94 13.99
CA ILE A 128 -11.68 2.53 13.97
C ILE A 128 -12.30 2.22 12.61
N GLU A 129 -11.89 1.11 11.99
CA GLU A 129 -12.55 0.62 10.79
C GLU A 129 -13.61 -0.41 11.12
N ALA A 130 -14.70 -0.40 10.36
CA ALA A 130 -15.65 -1.49 10.32
C ALA A 130 -15.00 -2.78 9.79
N GLY A 131 -15.63 -3.91 9.99
CA GLY A 131 -15.28 -5.12 9.26
C GLY A 131 -15.39 -4.89 7.74
N ALA A 132 -14.63 -5.61 6.97
CA ALA A 132 -14.61 -5.48 5.52
C ALA A 132 -15.32 -6.65 4.83
N PRO A 133 -16.09 -6.42 3.77
CA PRO A 133 -16.50 -7.49 2.88
C PRO A 133 -15.29 -8.08 2.15
N GLU A 134 -15.43 -9.31 1.66
CA GLU A 134 -14.38 -9.94 0.86
C GLU A 134 -14.12 -9.14 -0.43
N GLY A 135 -12.86 -9.05 -0.82
CA GLY A 135 -12.44 -8.43 -2.08
C GLY A 135 -12.18 -6.93 -2.01
N VAL A 136 -12.24 -6.30 -0.85
CA VAL A 136 -11.87 -4.89 -0.72
C VAL A 136 -10.38 -4.72 -0.97
N GLU A 137 -10.03 -3.78 -1.84
CA GLU A 137 -8.66 -3.39 -2.16
C GLU A 137 -8.43 -1.90 -1.88
N ILE A 138 -7.43 -1.59 -1.04
CA ILE A 138 -7.06 -0.22 -0.67
C ILE A 138 -5.57 -0.01 -0.95
N LEU A 139 -5.23 0.98 -1.77
CA LEU A 139 -3.87 1.51 -1.79
C LEU A 139 -3.67 2.31 -0.49
N GLU A 140 -2.70 1.88 0.29
CA GLU A 140 -2.29 2.54 1.52
C GLU A 140 -0.88 3.10 1.37
N ILE A 141 -0.72 4.37 1.71
CA ILE A 141 0.58 5.05 1.73
C ILE A 141 0.80 5.61 3.13
N SER A 142 1.98 5.43 3.70
CA SER A 142 2.38 6.04 4.96
C SER A 142 3.73 6.75 4.86
N ILE A 143 3.85 7.83 5.62
CA ILE A 143 5.09 8.60 5.81
C ILE A 143 5.30 8.81 7.31
N PRO A 144 6.42 8.32 7.90
CA PRO A 144 7.38 7.41 7.28
C PRO A 144 6.79 6.03 6.99
N ALA A 145 7.60 5.13 6.41
CA ALA A 145 7.18 3.77 6.07
C ALA A 145 6.69 2.97 7.28
N ASP A 146 7.29 3.17 8.45
CA ASP A 146 6.82 2.59 9.70
C ASP A 146 5.66 3.42 10.26
N MET A 147 4.46 2.86 10.16
CA MET A 147 3.25 3.52 10.69
C MET A 147 3.12 3.49 12.20
N GLY A 148 3.77 2.54 12.89
CA GLY A 148 3.72 2.42 14.34
C GLY A 148 2.30 2.37 14.90
N THR A 149 1.48 1.38 14.51
CA THR A 149 0.09 1.26 14.96
C THR A 149 -0.02 0.97 16.46
N GLU A 150 -0.81 1.77 17.16
CA GLU A 150 -1.06 1.67 18.60
C GLU A 150 -2.55 1.50 18.87
N SER A 151 -2.94 0.44 19.59
CA SER A 151 -4.31 0.25 20.05
C SER A 151 -4.57 1.15 21.25
N VAL A 152 -5.74 1.81 21.25
CA VAL A 152 -6.17 2.70 22.35
C VAL A 152 -7.53 2.26 22.88
N PRO A 153 -7.86 2.59 24.14
CA PRO A 153 -9.22 2.44 24.65
C PRO A 153 -10.23 3.25 23.81
N ASN A 154 -11.49 2.83 23.83
CA ASN A 154 -12.55 3.63 23.18
C ASN A 154 -12.58 5.04 23.80
N PRO A 155 -12.28 6.11 23.05
CA PRO A 155 -12.25 7.47 23.57
C PRO A 155 -13.64 8.02 23.94
N TYR A 156 -14.69 7.31 23.55
CA TYR A 156 -16.09 7.67 23.82
C TYR A 156 -16.75 6.78 24.88
N GLY A 157 -15.92 6.08 25.70
CA GLY A 157 -16.39 5.21 26.79
C GLY A 157 -17.15 3.99 26.24
N ASP A 158 -18.39 3.79 26.74
CA ASP A 158 -19.23 2.65 26.33
C ASP A 158 -20.01 2.88 25.03
N VAL A 159 -19.82 4.05 24.37
CA VAL A 159 -20.52 4.35 23.13
C VAL A 159 -20.02 3.45 22.01
N GLN A 160 -20.92 2.71 21.40
CA GLN A 160 -20.64 1.86 20.25
C GLN A 160 -20.81 2.67 18.95
N ILE A 161 -19.96 2.42 17.97
CA ILE A 161 -20.07 3.04 16.66
C ILE A 161 -21.15 2.31 15.84
N ASP A 162 -22.12 3.06 15.38
CA ASP A 162 -23.11 2.60 14.41
C ASP A 162 -22.64 2.91 12.99
N PHE A 163 -21.87 2.00 12.40
CA PHE A 163 -21.32 2.16 11.06
C PHE A 163 -22.36 2.28 9.95
N SER A 164 -23.63 1.96 10.23
CA SER A 164 -24.73 2.16 9.27
C SER A 164 -25.04 3.64 9.01
N LYS A 165 -24.57 4.52 9.90
CA LYS A 165 -24.69 5.98 9.77
C LYS A 165 -23.60 6.63 8.92
N ALA A 166 -22.74 5.83 8.28
CA ALA A 166 -21.71 6.38 7.43
C ALA A 166 -22.33 7.28 6.35
N GLY A 167 -22.01 8.56 6.42
CA GLY A 167 -22.37 9.55 5.41
C GLY A 167 -21.41 9.47 4.23
N THR A 168 -21.92 9.73 3.02
CA THR A 168 -21.08 10.11 1.89
C THR A 168 -20.48 11.46 2.22
N VAL A 169 -19.15 11.58 2.26
CA VAL A 169 -18.49 12.88 2.42
C VAL A 169 -18.89 13.73 1.22
N THR A 170 -19.72 14.75 1.47
CA THR A 170 -19.96 15.75 0.44
C THR A 170 -18.65 16.49 0.22
N ALA A 171 -18.06 16.32 -0.96
CA ALA A 171 -16.86 17.06 -1.35
C ALA A 171 -17.12 18.56 -1.15
N ARG A 172 -16.18 19.22 -0.46
CA ARG A 172 -16.14 20.67 -0.35
C ARG A 172 -15.27 21.27 -1.42
#